data_3244bf66552ee1330bb459974dbd70ec
#
_entry.id   3244bf66552ee1330bb459974dbd70ec
#
_cell.length_a   1.000
_cell.length_b   1.000
_cell.length_c   1.000
_cell.angle_alpha   90.00
_cell.angle_beta   90.00
_cell.angle_gamma   90.00
#
_symmetry.space_group_name_H-M   'P 1'
#
loop_
_entity.id
_entity.type
_entity.pdbx_description
1 polymer ?
#
loop_
_entity_poly.entity_id
_entity_poly.type
_entity_poly.pdbx_seq_one_letter_code
_entity_poly.pdbx_strand_id
1 'polypeptide(L)'
;RLANMGEQPGFMGIGQFEIDVYYNDIKHRMQTVKKKLEKAGKQRELHRQGRKRMGFSTISLAGYTSAGKTTLFNKTTGETKAQSKELFTTLSTTTRRITINQEPVLIADTVGFISKLPAYMIDAFKSTLEELTYTDIIILVIDISDSQLELRKKFASCMRTLDELGVKKEKIIFTLNKSDLMKKEQ
;
A
#
# COMPACT_ATOMS: atom_id res chain seq x y z
N ARG A 1 -34.29 -7.51 3.87
CA ARG A 1 -34.93 -8.58 4.72
C ARG A 1 -35.83 -8.01 5.83
N LEU A 2 -35.68 -6.77 6.28
CA LEU A 2 -36.55 -6.12 7.27
C LEU A 2 -37.82 -5.55 6.67
N ALA A 3 -37.86 -5.26 5.37
CA ALA A 3 -39.05 -4.72 4.67
C ALA A 3 -40.15 -5.75 4.40
N ASN A 4 -39.96 -7.03 4.68
CA ASN A 4 -40.95 -8.10 4.44
C ASN A 4 -41.63 -8.64 5.70
N MET A 5 -41.50 -7.98 6.83
CA MET A 5 -42.30 -8.30 8.01
C MET A 5 -43.60 -7.48 7.94
N GLY A 6 -44.64 -8.10 7.38
CA GLY A 6 -46.02 -7.73 7.24
C GLY A 6 -46.57 -6.61 8.11
N GLU A 7 -46.27 -5.37 7.81
CA GLU A 7 -46.91 -4.22 8.41
C GLU A 7 -48.09 -3.77 7.54
N GLN A 8 -49.24 -3.54 8.16
CA GLN A 8 -50.47 -3.17 7.49
C GLN A 8 -50.32 -1.86 6.69
N PRO A 9 -50.91 -1.76 5.49
CA PRO A 9 -50.88 -0.53 4.72
C PRO A 9 -51.66 0.57 5.47
N GLY A 10 -50.96 1.60 5.93
CA GLY A 10 -51.60 2.79 6.52
C GLY A 10 -50.97 3.36 7.77
N PHE A 11 -50.01 2.67 8.39
CA PHE A 11 -49.19 3.18 9.48
C PHE A 11 -47.77 3.38 8.94
N MET A 12 -47.24 4.57 8.95
CA MET A 12 -45.82 4.80 8.81
C MET A 12 -45.18 4.14 10.02
N GLY A 13 -44.92 2.84 9.92
CA GLY A 13 -44.48 2.00 11.01
C GLY A 13 -43.13 2.44 11.52
N ILE A 14 -42.89 2.24 12.80
CA ILE A 14 -41.62 2.45 13.53
C ILE A 14 -40.45 1.90 12.76
N GLY A 15 -40.61 0.79 12.03
CA GLY A 15 -39.59 0.15 11.21
C GLY A 15 -39.10 0.98 10.02
N GLN A 16 -39.96 1.73 9.37
CA GLN A 16 -39.55 2.58 8.23
C GLN A 16 -38.78 3.81 8.70
N PHE A 17 -39.18 4.37 9.83
CA PHE A 17 -38.48 5.47 10.48
C PHE A 17 -37.07 5.03 10.95
N GLU A 18 -36.96 3.84 11.53
CA GLU A 18 -35.65 3.30 11.93
C GLU A 18 -34.76 3.06 10.72
N ILE A 19 -35.26 2.52 9.61
CA ILE A 19 -34.50 2.31 8.36
C ILE A 19 -34.00 3.65 7.83
N ASP A 20 -34.81 4.69 7.81
CA ASP A 20 -34.44 6.02 7.35
C ASP A 20 -33.39 6.67 8.23
N VAL A 21 -33.46 6.48 9.55
CA VAL A 21 -32.43 6.94 10.51
C VAL A 21 -31.09 6.23 10.25
N TYR A 22 -31.09 4.89 10.10
CA TYR A 22 -29.89 4.14 9.77
C TYR A 22 -29.30 4.54 8.41
N TYR A 23 -30.15 4.72 7.40
CA TYR A 23 -29.71 5.15 6.08
C TYR A 23 -29.03 6.53 6.13
N ASN A 24 -29.64 7.47 6.84
CA ASN A 24 -29.07 8.81 7.02
C ASN A 24 -27.77 8.81 7.83
N ASP A 25 -27.68 7.98 8.87
CA ASP A 25 -26.43 7.81 9.64
C ASP A 25 -25.29 7.23 8.78
N ILE A 26 -25.58 6.17 8.02
CA ILE A 26 -24.61 5.59 7.08
C ILE A 26 -24.16 6.63 6.05
N LYS A 27 -25.11 7.36 5.46
CA LYS A 27 -24.81 8.42 4.49
C LYS A 27 -23.94 9.53 5.09
N HIS A 28 -24.22 9.93 6.32
CA HIS A 28 -23.44 10.93 7.04
C HIS A 28 -22.01 10.42 7.35
N ARG A 29 -21.87 9.17 7.80
CA ARG A 29 -20.57 8.52 8.02
C ARG A 29 -19.77 8.43 6.73
N MET A 30 -20.41 8.03 5.62
CA MET A 30 -19.75 7.99 4.30
C MET A 30 -19.24 9.37 3.88
N GLN A 31 -20.04 10.43 4.04
CA GLN A 31 -19.60 11.80 3.74
C GLN A 31 -18.44 12.25 4.61
N THR A 32 -18.46 11.91 5.90
CA THR A 32 -17.41 12.21 6.84
C THR A 32 -16.09 11.51 6.46
N VAL A 33 -16.17 10.22 6.10
CA VAL A 33 -15.01 9.46 5.62
C VAL A 33 -14.48 10.06 4.32
N LYS A 34 -15.35 10.41 3.37
CA LYS A 34 -14.94 11.04 2.10
C LYS A 34 -14.20 12.36 2.34
N LYS A 35 -14.71 13.23 3.21
CA LYS A 35 -14.04 14.48 3.58
C LYS A 35 -12.67 14.24 4.24
N LYS A 36 -12.55 13.22 5.10
CA LYS A 36 -11.26 12.85 5.71
C LYS A 36 -10.27 12.36 4.66
N LEU A 37 -10.70 11.56 3.68
CA LEU A 37 -9.86 11.09 2.58
C LEU A 37 -9.37 12.24 1.69
N GLU A 38 -10.26 13.18 1.34
CA GLU A 38 -9.89 14.37 0.56
C GLU A 38 -8.86 15.23 1.31
N LYS A 39 -9.06 15.45 2.61
CA LYS A 39 -8.10 16.19 3.45
C LYS A 39 -6.74 15.48 3.51
N ALA A 40 -6.74 14.17 3.73
CA ALA A 40 -5.51 13.37 3.74
C ALA A 40 -4.80 13.40 2.38
N GLY A 41 -5.53 13.39 1.26
CA GLY A 41 -4.99 13.55 -0.10
C GLY A 41 -4.29 14.89 -0.29
N LYS A 42 -4.94 15.99 0.09
CA LYS A 42 -4.33 17.34 0.03
C LYS A 42 -3.08 17.45 0.89
N GLN A 43 -3.10 16.87 2.08
CA GLN A 43 -1.96 16.90 2.98
C GLN A 43 -0.77 16.12 2.41
N ARG A 44 -1.01 14.94 1.80
CA ARG A 44 0.04 14.17 1.09
C ARG A 44 0.65 14.99 -0.05
N GLU A 45 -0.19 15.68 -0.83
CA GLU A 45 0.29 16.53 -1.93
C GLU A 45 1.19 17.66 -1.42
N LEU A 46 0.81 18.36 -0.35
CA LEU A 46 1.64 19.39 0.28
C LEU A 46 2.98 18.83 0.77
N HIS A 47 2.98 17.65 1.39
CA HIS A 47 4.22 16.99 1.81
C HIS A 47 5.11 16.63 0.62
N ARG A 48 4.54 16.16 -0.51
CA ARG A 48 5.28 15.87 -1.75
C ARG A 48 5.93 17.12 -2.31
N GLN A 49 5.17 18.22 -2.42
CA GLN A 49 5.70 19.50 -2.89
C GLN A 49 6.80 20.02 -1.96
N GLY A 50 6.65 19.88 -0.66
CA GLY A 50 7.68 20.22 0.33
C GLY A 50 8.98 19.43 0.10
N ARG A 51 8.90 18.10 -0.07
CA ARG A 51 10.06 17.23 -0.37
C ARG A 51 10.77 17.67 -1.65
N LYS A 52 10.01 17.94 -2.71
CA LYS A 52 10.55 18.38 -3.99
C LYS A 52 11.23 19.75 -3.90
N ARG A 53 10.66 20.70 -3.17
CA ARG A 53 11.28 22.01 -2.94
C ARG A 53 12.58 21.93 -2.15
N MET A 54 12.68 20.99 -1.23
CA MET A 54 13.90 20.73 -0.44
C MET A 54 14.97 19.93 -1.21
N GLY A 55 14.69 19.54 -2.45
CA GLY A 55 15.63 18.79 -3.28
C GLY A 55 15.90 17.37 -2.84
N PHE A 56 15.07 16.78 -1.96
CA PHE A 56 15.26 15.40 -1.53
C PHE A 56 14.92 14.41 -2.65
N SER A 57 15.87 13.55 -2.98
CA SER A 57 15.60 12.35 -3.76
C SER A 57 14.81 11.34 -2.93
N THR A 58 13.87 10.65 -3.56
CA THR A 58 12.96 9.71 -2.89
C THR A 58 13.14 8.31 -3.45
N ILE A 59 13.29 7.33 -2.56
CA ILE A 59 13.39 5.90 -2.88
C ILE A 59 12.22 5.18 -2.21
N SER A 60 11.47 4.38 -2.95
CA SER A 60 10.42 3.53 -2.37
C SER A 60 10.77 2.06 -2.53
N LEU A 61 10.57 1.29 -1.45
CA LEU A 61 10.68 -0.15 -1.49
C LEU A 61 9.36 -0.74 -1.96
N ALA A 62 9.39 -1.50 -3.03
CA ALA A 62 8.26 -2.24 -3.57
C ALA A 62 8.57 -3.74 -3.60
N GLY A 63 7.57 -4.58 -3.78
CA GLY A 63 7.74 -6.02 -3.91
C GLY A 63 6.62 -6.79 -3.26
N TYR A 64 6.61 -8.09 -3.50
CA TYR A 64 5.59 -8.99 -2.99
C TYR A 64 5.56 -9.01 -1.45
N THR A 65 4.44 -9.40 -0.84
CA THR A 65 4.38 -9.62 0.62
C THR A 65 5.46 -10.61 1.04
N SER A 66 6.06 -10.39 2.21
CA SER A 66 7.13 -11.23 2.77
C SER A 66 8.43 -11.30 1.94
N ALA A 67 8.60 -10.47 0.90
CA ALA A 67 9.87 -10.40 0.15
C ALA A 67 11.05 -9.79 0.95
N GLY A 68 10.79 -9.20 2.12
CA GLY A 68 11.80 -8.64 3.02
C GLY A 68 11.98 -7.12 2.91
N LYS A 69 11.00 -6.38 2.38
CA LYS A 69 11.05 -4.92 2.27
C LYS A 69 11.32 -4.23 3.61
N THR A 70 10.52 -4.55 4.63
CA THR A 70 10.64 -3.97 5.98
C THR A 70 11.96 -4.36 6.63
N THR A 71 12.47 -5.56 6.37
CA THR A 71 13.81 -5.99 6.83
C THR A 71 14.90 -5.13 6.20
N LEU A 72 14.82 -4.91 4.87
CA LEU A 72 15.74 -4.06 4.15
C LEU A 72 15.66 -2.61 4.65
N PHE A 73 14.44 -2.09 4.84
CA PHE A 73 14.18 -0.77 5.39
C PHE A 73 14.84 -0.59 6.78
N ASN A 74 14.57 -1.51 7.71
CA ASN A 74 15.13 -1.47 9.05
C ASN A 74 16.67 -1.48 9.03
N LYS A 75 17.25 -2.35 8.20
CA LYS A 75 18.71 -2.44 8.05
C LYS A 75 19.33 -1.16 7.49
N THR A 76 18.62 -0.50 6.58
CA THR A 76 19.11 0.72 5.93
C THR A 76 18.93 1.96 6.81
N THR A 77 17.87 2.02 7.60
CA THR A 77 17.53 3.19 8.43
C THR A 77 18.01 3.07 9.88
N GLY A 78 18.43 1.90 10.31
CA GLY A 78 18.77 1.60 11.72
C GLY A 78 17.52 1.45 12.62
N GLU A 79 16.33 1.32 12.04
CA GLU A 79 15.09 1.15 12.82
C GLU A 79 14.79 -0.31 13.16
N THR A 80 13.99 -0.50 14.20
CA THR A 80 13.51 -1.81 14.67
C THR A 80 12.00 -1.91 14.52
N LYS A 81 11.47 -1.81 13.30
CA LYS A 81 10.05 -2.10 13.07
C LYS A 81 9.77 -3.57 13.23
N ALA A 82 8.58 -3.87 13.77
CA ALA A 82 8.10 -5.24 13.86
C ALA A 82 8.14 -5.92 12.48
N GLN A 83 8.85 -7.03 12.43
CA GLN A 83 8.90 -7.92 11.26
C GLN A 83 7.97 -9.09 11.59
N SER A 84 6.85 -9.20 10.90
CA SER A 84 6.00 -10.39 11.02
C SER A 84 6.02 -11.18 9.72
N LYS A 85 5.77 -12.48 9.83
CA LYS A 85 5.52 -13.35 8.67
C LYS A 85 4.10 -13.17 8.13
N GLU A 86 3.29 -12.34 8.79
CA GLU A 86 1.92 -12.07 8.41
C GLU A 86 1.84 -11.24 7.14
N LEU A 87 0.75 -11.42 6.40
CA LEU A 87 0.45 -10.60 5.24
C LEU A 87 0.21 -9.14 5.69
N PHE A 88 0.78 -8.18 4.95
CA PHE A 88 0.61 -6.75 5.23
C PHE A 88 1.22 -6.26 6.55
N THR A 89 2.45 -6.63 6.85
CA THR A 89 3.21 -6.09 7.99
C THR A 89 3.25 -4.56 7.97
N THR A 90 3.26 -3.94 6.79
CA THR A 90 3.21 -2.49 6.59
C THR A 90 1.90 -2.11 5.91
N LEU A 91 0.99 -1.47 6.64
CA LEU A 91 -0.29 -0.96 6.12
C LEU A 91 -0.21 0.52 5.70
N SER A 92 0.69 1.28 6.30
CA SER A 92 0.93 2.68 6.00
C SER A 92 2.38 2.92 5.58
N THR A 93 2.58 3.74 4.56
CA THR A 93 3.92 4.13 4.13
C THR A 93 4.68 4.80 5.26
N THR A 94 5.88 4.30 5.55
CA THR A 94 6.79 4.93 6.50
C THR A 94 7.99 5.46 5.75
N THR A 95 8.28 6.74 5.95
CA THR A 95 9.41 7.42 5.30
C THR A 95 10.47 7.80 6.32
N ARG A 96 11.74 7.60 5.99
CA ARG A 96 12.91 8.01 6.79
C ARG A 96 13.94 8.67 5.91
N ARG A 97 14.68 9.59 6.52
CA ARG A 97 15.84 10.22 5.90
C ARG A 97 17.07 9.34 6.15
N ILE A 98 17.80 9.06 5.09
CA ILE A 98 19.12 8.42 5.12
C ILE A 98 20.12 9.31 4.39
N THR A 99 21.39 9.02 4.49
CA THR A 99 22.44 9.73 3.76
C THR A 99 23.18 8.73 2.84
N ILE A 100 23.25 9.04 1.56
CA ILE A 100 23.95 8.26 0.55
C ILE A 100 24.96 9.20 -0.11
N ASN A 101 26.25 8.89 -0.04
CA ASN A 101 27.33 9.74 -0.59
C ASN A 101 27.23 11.20 -0.16
N GLN A 102 26.93 11.45 1.11
CA GLN A 102 26.73 12.78 1.73
C GLN A 102 25.45 13.50 1.29
N GLU A 103 24.65 12.92 0.39
CA GLU A 103 23.38 13.49 -0.05
C GLU A 103 22.21 12.92 0.77
N PRO A 104 21.26 13.77 1.21
CA PRO A 104 20.09 13.32 1.95
C PRO A 104 19.07 12.70 1.00
N VAL A 105 18.66 11.48 1.30
CA VAL A 105 17.69 10.71 0.54
C VAL A 105 16.55 10.26 1.46
N LEU A 106 15.33 10.28 0.97
CA LEU A 106 14.18 9.73 1.68
C LEU A 106 13.92 8.31 1.19
N ILE A 107 13.94 7.36 2.11
CA ILE A 107 13.54 5.98 1.83
C ILE A 107 12.16 5.70 2.44
N ALA A 108 11.29 5.06 1.68
CA ALA A 108 9.93 4.72 2.09
C ALA A 108 9.69 3.21 2.01
N ASP A 109 9.21 2.62 3.12
CA ASP A 109 8.67 1.26 3.13
C ASP A 109 7.19 1.31 2.77
N THR A 110 6.78 0.51 1.79
CA THR A 110 5.40 0.48 1.29
C THR A 110 4.71 -0.85 1.55
N VAL A 111 3.41 -0.88 1.31
CA VAL A 111 2.59 -2.10 1.38
C VAL A 111 3.11 -3.14 0.38
N GLY A 112 3.16 -4.42 0.81
CA GLY A 112 3.52 -5.52 -0.07
C GLY A 112 2.44 -5.83 -1.10
N PHE A 113 2.86 -6.10 -2.34
CA PHE A 113 1.95 -6.60 -3.38
C PHE A 113 1.47 -8.01 -3.05
N ILE A 114 0.27 -8.35 -3.49
CA ILE A 114 -0.30 -9.72 -3.45
C ILE A 114 -0.96 -10.05 -4.78
N SER A 115 -1.00 -11.35 -5.11
CA SER A 115 -1.55 -11.88 -6.38
C SER A 115 -3.04 -11.90 -6.33
N LYS A 116 -3.88 -11.27 -6.06
CA LYS A 116 -5.37 -11.25 -6.02
C LYS A 116 -5.84 -10.37 -4.85
N LEU A 117 -5.55 -9.07 -4.95
CA LEU A 117 -6.23 -8.09 -4.11
C LEU A 117 -7.73 -8.12 -4.46
N PRO A 118 -8.61 -8.37 -3.51
CA PRO A 118 -10.03 -8.17 -3.72
C PRO A 118 -10.30 -6.73 -4.17
N ALA A 119 -11.24 -6.54 -5.09
CA ALA A 119 -11.52 -5.23 -5.70
C ALA A 119 -11.76 -4.11 -4.66
N TYR A 120 -12.43 -4.43 -3.55
CA TYR A 120 -12.68 -3.46 -2.47
C TYR A 120 -11.40 -3.04 -1.71
N MET A 121 -10.34 -3.85 -1.74
CA MET A 121 -9.05 -3.51 -1.12
C MET A 121 -8.17 -2.70 -2.07
N ILE A 122 -8.37 -2.81 -3.39
CA ILE A 122 -7.59 -2.04 -4.38
C ILE A 122 -7.75 -0.55 -4.11
N ASP A 123 -8.97 -0.08 -3.90
CA ASP A 123 -9.25 1.34 -3.62
C ASP A 123 -8.63 1.79 -2.28
N ALA A 124 -8.65 0.93 -1.26
CA ALA A 124 -8.03 1.22 0.03
C ALA A 124 -6.50 1.35 -0.07
N PHE A 125 -5.85 0.48 -0.85
CA PHE A 125 -4.39 0.51 -1.05
C PHE A 125 -3.93 1.46 -2.15
N LYS A 126 -4.81 1.84 -3.08
CA LYS A 126 -4.49 2.72 -4.20
C LYS A 126 -3.75 3.97 -3.72
N SER A 127 -4.25 4.62 -2.68
CA SER A 127 -3.64 5.84 -2.14
C SER A 127 -2.24 5.63 -1.55
N THR A 128 -1.94 4.42 -1.07
CA THR A 128 -0.63 4.05 -0.52
C THR A 128 0.32 3.63 -1.64
N LEU A 129 -0.21 2.95 -2.65
CA LEU A 129 0.55 2.53 -3.83
C LEU A 129 0.83 3.71 -4.78
N GLU A 130 -0.06 4.70 -4.84
CA GLU A 130 0.17 5.93 -5.60
C GLU A 130 1.45 6.67 -5.20
N GLU A 131 1.93 6.53 -3.96
CA GLU A 131 3.23 7.09 -3.57
C GLU A 131 4.38 6.57 -4.44
N LEU A 132 4.28 5.35 -4.98
CA LEU A 132 5.27 4.77 -5.89
C LEU A 132 5.39 5.57 -7.21
N THR A 133 4.31 6.18 -7.69
CA THR A 133 4.32 6.95 -8.93
C THR A 133 5.12 8.25 -8.80
N TYR A 134 5.16 8.81 -7.59
CA TYR A 134 5.84 10.07 -7.29
C TYR A 134 7.28 9.91 -6.83
N THR A 135 7.74 8.68 -6.67
CA THR A 135 9.10 8.36 -6.24
C THR A 135 10.08 8.48 -7.41
N ASP A 136 11.31 8.90 -7.12
CA ASP A 136 12.36 9.01 -8.13
C ASP A 136 12.91 7.63 -8.52
N ILE A 137 13.11 6.76 -7.52
CA ILE A 137 13.61 5.38 -7.70
C ILE A 137 12.73 4.41 -6.92
N ILE A 138 12.43 3.26 -7.51
CA ILE A 138 11.76 2.14 -6.87
C ILE A 138 12.74 0.98 -6.77
N ILE A 139 12.96 0.49 -5.57
CA ILE A 139 13.69 -0.75 -5.34
C ILE A 139 12.66 -1.89 -5.24
N LEU A 140 12.58 -2.70 -6.29
CA LEU A 140 11.71 -3.89 -6.30
C LEU A 140 12.45 -5.07 -5.65
N VAL A 141 12.03 -5.39 -4.42
CA VAL A 141 12.62 -6.48 -3.62
C VAL A 141 11.99 -7.81 -4.04
N ILE A 142 12.82 -8.74 -4.49
CA ILE A 142 12.43 -10.05 -5.02
C ILE A 142 13.00 -11.12 -4.10
N ASP A 143 12.11 -12.02 -3.63
CA ASP A 143 12.51 -13.17 -2.84
C ASP A 143 12.99 -14.28 -3.79
N ILE A 144 14.28 -14.57 -3.79
CA ILE A 144 14.87 -15.62 -4.64
C ILE A 144 14.93 -16.98 -3.95
N SER A 145 14.50 -17.09 -2.71
CA SER A 145 14.37 -18.38 -2.02
C SER A 145 13.10 -19.16 -2.42
N ASP A 146 12.17 -18.50 -3.11
CA ASP A 146 10.99 -19.13 -3.67
C ASP A 146 11.34 -20.12 -4.80
N SER A 147 10.44 -21.09 -5.07
CA SER A 147 10.56 -21.93 -6.25
C SER A 147 10.49 -21.07 -7.54
N GLN A 148 11.13 -21.53 -8.62
CA GLN A 148 11.17 -20.81 -9.89
C GLN A 148 9.76 -20.41 -10.39
N LEU A 149 8.76 -21.29 -10.20
CA LEU A 149 7.38 -21.03 -10.59
C LEU A 149 6.76 -19.90 -9.76
N GLU A 150 6.92 -19.95 -8.44
CA GLU A 150 6.39 -18.92 -7.53
C GLU A 150 7.09 -17.59 -7.74
N LEU A 151 8.40 -17.58 -7.92
CA LEU A 151 9.16 -16.40 -8.23
C LEU A 151 8.64 -15.70 -9.49
N ARG A 152 8.44 -16.46 -10.58
CA ARG A 152 7.87 -15.91 -11.82
C ARG A 152 6.47 -15.34 -11.62
N LYS A 153 5.59 -16.04 -10.90
CA LYS A 153 4.23 -15.55 -10.60
C LYS A 153 4.24 -14.26 -9.79
N LYS A 154 5.02 -14.24 -8.71
CA LYS A 154 5.14 -13.06 -7.83
C LYS A 154 5.75 -11.87 -8.57
N PHE A 155 6.82 -12.11 -9.34
CA PHE A 155 7.45 -11.08 -10.17
C PHE A 155 6.48 -10.50 -11.20
N ALA A 156 5.78 -11.35 -11.96
CA ALA A 156 4.79 -10.92 -12.95
C ALA A 156 3.66 -10.11 -12.29
N SER A 157 3.21 -10.52 -11.10
CA SER A 157 2.21 -9.77 -10.33
C SER A 157 2.71 -8.38 -9.93
N CYS A 158 3.94 -8.28 -9.43
CA CYS A 158 4.55 -7.00 -9.07
C CYS A 158 4.67 -6.07 -10.28
N MET A 159 5.19 -6.59 -11.40
CA MET A 159 5.36 -5.81 -12.63
C MET A 159 4.02 -5.31 -13.18
N ARG A 160 2.98 -6.15 -13.17
CA ARG A 160 1.63 -5.75 -13.57
C ARG A 160 1.09 -4.61 -12.71
N THR A 161 1.21 -4.71 -11.39
CA THR A 161 0.74 -3.66 -10.47
C THR A 161 1.49 -2.34 -10.70
N LEU A 162 2.81 -2.40 -10.92
CA LEU A 162 3.59 -1.19 -11.22
C LEU A 162 3.20 -0.56 -12.57
N ASP A 163 2.91 -1.39 -13.57
CA ASP A 163 2.43 -0.95 -14.89
C ASP A 163 1.03 -0.31 -14.80
N GLU A 164 0.10 -0.94 -14.08
CA GLU A 164 -1.25 -0.40 -13.79
C GLU A 164 -1.19 0.95 -13.05
N LEU A 165 -0.19 1.17 -12.22
CA LEU A 165 0.07 2.45 -11.55
C LEU A 165 0.76 3.49 -12.46
N GLY A 166 1.15 3.12 -13.69
CA GLY A 166 1.85 3.99 -14.61
C GLY A 166 3.31 4.29 -14.23
N VAL A 167 3.94 3.39 -13.48
CA VAL A 167 5.36 3.51 -13.09
C VAL A 167 6.25 3.25 -14.30
N LYS A 168 7.16 4.19 -14.59
CA LYS A 168 8.14 4.03 -15.66
C LYS A 168 9.20 2.98 -15.28
N LYS A 169 9.51 2.08 -16.20
CA LYS A 169 10.48 0.98 -15.99
C LYS A 169 11.88 1.47 -15.63
N GLU A 170 12.28 2.62 -16.16
CA GLU A 170 13.59 3.24 -15.91
C GLU A 170 13.81 3.63 -14.44
N LYS A 171 12.72 3.76 -13.66
CA LYS A 171 12.78 4.04 -12.23
C LYS A 171 12.97 2.79 -11.37
N ILE A 172 12.89 1.58 -11.93
CA ILE A 172 12.85 0.34 -11.18
C ILE A 172 14.23 -0.31 -11.13
N ILE A 173 14.74 -0.50 -9.92
CA ILE A 173 15.94 -1.28 -9.62
C ILE A 173 15.51 -2.60 -9.01
N PHE A 174 15.96 -3.71 -9.57
CA PHE A 174 15.66 -5.05 -9.05
C PHE A 174 16.69 -5.42 -7.97
N THR A 175 16.21 -5.86 -6.81
CA THR A 175 17.04 -6.34 -5.71
C THR A 175 16.66 -7.78 -5.38
N LEU A 176 17.60 -8.69 -5.55
CA LEU A 176 17.45 -10.10 -5.20
C LEU A 176 17.74 -10.29 -3.71
N ASN A 177 16.72 -10.70 -2.96
CA ASN A 177 16.80 -10.86 -1.51
C ASN A 177 16.71 -12.33 -1.10
N LYS A 178 17.18 -12.64 0.13
CA LYS A 178 17.18 -13.97 0.73
C LYS A 178 18.08 -14.98 -0.02
N SER A 179 19.17 -14.52 -0.61
CA SER A 179 20.15 -15.39 -1.27
C SER A 179 20.79 -16.42 -0.33
N ASP A 180 20.82 -16.12 0.96
CA ASP A 180 21.26 -17.00 2.03
C ASP A 180 20.38 -18.25 2.20
N LEU A 181 19.12 -18.16 1.80
CA LEU A 181 18.14 -19.26 1.88
C LEU A 181 18.06 -20.11 0.60
N MET A 182 18.79 -19.74 -0.45
CA MET A 182 18.86 -20.54 -1.67
C MET A 182 19.49 -21.91 -1.35
N LYS A 183 18.77 -23.00 -1.66
CA LYS A 183 19.36 -24.33 -1.65
C LYS A 183 20.45 -24.32 -2.74
N LYS A 184 21.70 -24.56 -2.35
CA LYS A 184 22.74 -24.91 -3.31
C LYS A 184 22.27 -26.20 -3.97
N GLU A 185 21.95 -26.18 -5.25
CA GLU A 185 21.85 -27.40 -6.03
C GLU A 185 23.21 -28.07 -5.96
N GLN A 186 23.22 -29.26 -5.36
CA GLN A 186 24.41 -30.15 -5.32
C GLN A 186 24.59 -30.76 -6.69
#